data_7b27e963e9304c85525fbe4fea957252
#
_entry.id   7b27e963e9304c85525fbe4fea957252
#
_cell.length_a   1.000
_cell.length_b   1.000
_cell.length_c   1.000
_cell.angle_alpha   90.00
_cell.angle_beta   90.00
_cell.angle_gamma   90.00
#
_symmetry.space_group_name_H-M   'P 1'
#
loop_
_entity.id
_entity.type
_entity.pdbx_description
1 polymer ?
#
loop_
_entity_poly.entity_id
_entity_poly.type
_entity_poly.pdbx_seq_one_letter_code
_entity_poly.pdbx_strand_id
1 'polypeptide(L)'
;WCVSHDQIAELDRCLDRMSWSVHPQEALRTLVATLGTNRLPGSELKALHQAIDEHFAKQDVASIRASLAAENRPEFTDWAAETLKVLDSRSPLAMCVTLEMLRRGRNLPLADCFALELHLDRQWFAKGDIMEGVRALIIDKDKSPRWNPPTLAEVTPERVQAFFDGFKATTGKTRRSATA
;
A
#
# COMPACT_ATOMS: atom_id res chain seq x y z
N TRP A 1 -5.97 -0.18 -17.74
CA TRP A 1 -5.33 0.13 -19.00
C TRP A 1 -3.88 -0.34 -18.95
N CYS A 2 -3.36 -0.99 -20.00
CA CYS A 2 -1.96 -1.34 -20.12
C CYS A 2 -1.43 -0.84 -21.45
N VAL A 3 -0.22 -0.29 -21.41
CA VAL A 3 0.54 0.12 -22.58
C VAL A 3 1.79 -0.75 -22.60
N SER A 4 2.18 -1.27 -23.75
CA SER A 4 3.40 -2.08 -23.86
C SER A 4 4.65 -1.22 -23.60
N HIS A 5 5.73 -1.85 -23.14
CA HIS A 5 6.94 -1.13 -22.77
C HIS A 5 7.52 -0.29 -23.90
N ASP A 6 7.46 -0.79 -25.12
CA ASP A 6 7.90 -0.09 -26.33
C ASP A 6 7.05 1.13 -26.70
N GLN A 7 5.83 1.25 -26.15
CA GLN A 7 4.93 2.38 -26.35
C GLN A 7 5.05 3.47 -25.27
N ILE A 8 5.84 3.26 -24.21
CA ILE A 8 5.97 4.23 -23.11
C ILE A 8 6.53 5.56 -23.61
N ALA A 9 7.57 5.54 -24.45
CA ALA A 9 8.15 6.78 -24.99
C ALA A 9 7.17 7.54 -25.89
N GLU A 10 6.26 6.85 -26.58
CA GLU A 10 5.19 7.48 -27.35
C GLU A 10 4.12 8.07 -26.43
N LEU A 11 3.76 7.36 -25.38
CA LEU A 11 2.82 7.85 -24.37
C LEU A 11 3.33 9.17 -23.77
N ASP A 12 4.59 9.22 -23.34
CA ASP A 12 5.20 10.44 -22.78
C ASP A 12 5.14 11.61 -23.78
N ARG A 13 5.52 11.37 -25.05
CA ARG A 13 5.44 12.39 -26.10
C ARG A 13 4.00 12.88 -26.33
N CYS A 14 3.04 11.99 -26.27
CA CYS A 14 1.63 12.34 -26.44
C CYS A 14 1.10 13.14 -25.23
N LEU A 15 1.51 12.76 -24.01
CA LEU A 15 1.13 13.50 -22.80
C LEU A 15 1.70 14.93 -22.79
N ASP A 16 2.96 15.11 -23.21
CA ASP A 16 3.61 16.42 -23.29
C ASP A 16 2.93 17.36 -24.31
N ARG A 17 2.38 16.79 -25.38
CA ARG A 17 1.69 17.53 -26.43
C ARG A 17 0.20 17.68 -26.20
N MET A 18 -0.34 17.00 -25.20
CA MET A 18 -1.78 16.97 -24.96
C MET A 18 -2.26 18.34 -24.46
N SER A 19 -3.25 18.89 -25.15
CA SER A 19 -3.97 20.06 -24.64
C SER A 19 -4.90 19.59 -23.51
N TRP A 20 -4.61 20.01 -22.29
CA TRP A 20 -5.42 19.74 -21.10
C TRP A 20 -6.68 20.61 -21.15
N SER A 21 -7.66 20.15 -21.91
CA SER A 21 -8.93 20.81 -22.18
C SER A 21 -9.89 20.72 -20.98
N VAL A 22 -11.13 21.19 -21.19
CA VAL A 22 -12.23 21.13 -20.20
C VAL A 22 -12.51 19.71 -19.68
N HIS A 23 -12.17 18.66 -20.45
CA HIS A 23 -12.36 17.25 -20.08
C HIS A 23 -11.05 16.45 -20.11
N PRO A 24 -10.08 16.75 -19.22
CA PRO A 24 -8.75 16.13 -19.27
C PRO A 24 -8.80 14.62 -19.05
N GLN A 25 -9.73 14.11 -18.26
CA GLN A 25 -9.88 12.68 -18.01
C GLN A 25 -10.35 11.90 -19.26
N GLU A 26 -11.22 12.50 -20.08
CA GLU A 26 -11.70 11.89 -21.30
C GLU A 26 -10.60 11.87 -22.37
N ALA A 27 -9.89 12.98 -22.52
CA ALA A 27 -8.74 13.06 -23.41
C ALA A 27 -7.66 12.01 -23.05
N LEU A 28 -7.35 11.87 -21.75
CA LEU A 28 -6.42 10.85 -21.26
C LEU A 28 -6.92 9.43 -21.53
N ARG A 29 -8.19 9.15 -21.29
CA ARG A 29 -8.78 7.83 -21.57
C ARG A 29 -8.68 7.49 -23.06
N THR A 30 -8.96 8.43 -23.94
CA THR A 30 -8.85 8.25 -25.38
C THR A 30 -7.41 7.98 -25.80
N LEU A 31 -6.45 8.75 -25.30
CA LEU A 31 -5.03 8.56 -25.57
C LEU A 31 -4.57 7.15 -25.13
N VAL A 32 -4.86 6.77 -23.89
CA VAL A 32 -4.46 5.47 -23.36
C VAL A 32 -5.18 4.32 -24.10
N ALA A 33 -6.44 4.50 -24.53
CA ALA A 33 -7.14 3.52 -25.33
C ALA A 33 -6.51 3.34 -26.72
N THR A 34 -5.96 4.40 -27.31
CA THR A 34 -5.29 4.35 -28.62
C THR A 34 -3.95 3.61 -28.55
N LEU A 35 -3.18 3.82 -27.47
CA LEU A 35 -1.88 3.18 -27.25
C LEU A 35 -1.98 1.84 -26.52
N GLY A 36 -3.15 1.55 -25.94
CA GLY A 36 -3.40 0.35 -25.14
C GLY A 36 -3.28 -0.94 -25.94
N THR A 37 -2.84 -2.00 -25.30
CA THR A 37 -2.80 -3.35 -25.85
C THR A 37 -3.84 -4.23 -25.17
N ASN A 38 -4.53 -5.04 -25.98
CA ASN A 38 -5.43 -6.10 -25.50
C ASN A 38 -4.70 -7.43 -25.30
N ARG A 39 -3.43 -7.53 -25.71
CA ARG A 39 -2.57 -8.70 -25.52
C ARG A 39 -1.83 -8.58 -24.20
N LEU A 40 -2.56 -8.76 -23.10
CA LEU A 40 -1.97 -8.77 -21.77
C LEU A 40 -1.53 -10.19 -21.42
N PRO A 41 -0.33 -10.39 -20.84
CA PRO A 41 0.01 -11.64 -20.18
C PRO A 41 -1.01 -11.90 -19.07
N GLY A 42 -1.17 -13.16 -18.68
CA GLY A 42 -2.00 -13.51 -17.52
C GLY A 42 -1.58 -12.66 -16.31
N SER A 43 -2.54 -12.06 -15.62
CA SER A 43 -2.26 -11.27 -14.43
C SER A 43 -2.48 -12.13 -13.19
N GLU A 44 -1.41 -12.45 -12.49
CA GLU A 44 -1.47 -13.15 -11.20
C GLU A 44 -2.32 -12.38 -10.19
N LEU A 45 -2.15 -11.05 -10.11
CA LEU A 45 -2.97 -10.20 -9.25
C LEU A 45 -4.46 -10.29 -9.58
N LYS A 46 -4.81 -10.40 -10.86
CA LYS A 46 -6.22 -10.55 -11.26
C LYS A 46 -6.79 -11.91 -10.83
N ALA A 47 -5.99 -12.95 -10.90
CA ALA A 47 -6.39 -14.28 -10.41
C ALA A 47 -6.58 -14.29 -8.89
N LEU A 48 -5.76 -13.52 -8.16
CA LEU A 48 -5.80 -13.43 -6.70
C LEU A 48 -6.75 -12.35 -6.16
N HIS A 49 -7.37 -11.54 -7.03
CA HIS A 49 -8.15 -10.36 -6.65
C HIS A 49 -9.22 -10.68 -5.58
N GLN A 50 -9.97 -11.76 -5.77
CA GLN A 50 -10.99 -12.18 -4.83
C GLN A 50 -10.41 -12.52 -3.44
N ALA A 51 -9.31 -13.27 -3.40
CA ALA A 51 -8.66 -13.63 -2.14
C ALA A 51 -8.05 -12.40 -1.46
N ILE A 52 -7.42 -11.50 -2.22
CA ILE A 52 -6.87 -10.25 -1.70
C ILE A 52 -7.98 -9.42 -1.04
N ASP A 53 -9.09 -9.19 -1.76
CA ASP A 53 -10.21 -8.40 -1.24
C ASP A 53 -10.80 -9.03 0.04
N GLU A 54 -10.95 -10.35 0.07
CA GLU A 54 -11.53 -11.04 1.21
C GLU A 54 -10.64 -10.99 2.45
N HIS A 55 -9.34 -11.28 2.29
CA HIS A 55 -8.44 -11.38 3.43
C HIS A 55 -7.96 -10.01 3.93
N PHE A 56 -7.69 -9.05 3.03
CA PHE A 56 -7.15 -7.74 3.41
C PHE A 56 -8.22 -6.68 3.70
N ALA A 57 -9.51 -6.96 3.48
CA ALA A 57 -10.59 -6.08 3.94
C ALA A 57 -10.89 -6.19 5.44
N LYS A 58 -10.18 -7.04 6.18
CA LYS A 58 -10.41 -7.22 7.62
C LYS A 58 -10.02 -5.97 8.43
N GLN A 59 -10.56 -5.92 9.65
CA GLN A 59 -10.49 -4.73 10.49
C GLN A 59 -9.09 -4.45 11.06
N ASP A 60 -8.27 -5.46 11.25
CA ASP A 60 -6.93 -5.35 11.84
C ASP A 60 -6.01 -6.46 11.32
N VAL A 61 -4.70 -6.30 11.61
CA VAL A 61 -3.68 -7.24 11.15
C VAL A 61 -3.87 -8.65 11.73
N ALA A 62 -4.37 -8.77 12.96
CA ALA A 62 -4.64 -10.06 13.58
C ALA A 62 -5.76 -10.80 12.82
N SER A 63 -6.82 -10.11 12.47
CA SER A 63 -7.93 -10.63 11.67
C SER A 63 -7.50 -10.97 10.24
N ILE A 64 -6.62 -10.18 9.61
CA ILE A 64 -6.02 -10.48 8.31
C ILE A 64 -5.25 -11.81 8.40
N ARG A 65 -4.36 -11.95 9.39
CA ARG A 65 -3.58 -13.17 9.61
C ARG A 65 -4.47 -14.39 9.88
N ALA A 66 -5.47 -14.24 10.75
CA ALA A 66 -6.42 -15.34 11.04
C ALA A 66 -7.20 -15.76 9.79
N SER A 67 -7.62 -14.81 8.97
CA SER A 67 -8.32 -15.07 7.71
C SER A 67 -7.43 -15.82 6.71
N LEU A 68 -6.16 -15.41 6.55
CA LEU A 68 -5.19 -16.09 5.69
C LEU A 68 -4.89 -17.52 6.20
N ALA A 69 -4.74 -17.69 7.51
CA ALA A 69 -4.49 -19.00 8.11
C ALA A 69 -5.67 -19.98 7.95
N ALA A 70 -6.88 -19.46 7.81
CA ALA A 70 -8.10 -20.25 7.61
C ALA A 70 -8.41 -20.53 6.12
N GLU A 71 -7.58 -20.04 5.17
CA GLU A 71 -7.81 -20.28 3.75
C GLU A 71 -7.67 -21.78 3.41
N ASN A 72 -8.68 -22.33 2.78
CA ASN A 72 -8.75 -23.76 2.45
C ASN A 72 -9.13 -24.03 0.99
N ARG A 73 -9.36 -23.00 0.19
CA ARG A 73 -9.62 -23.13 -1.24
C ARG A 73 -8.33 -23.52 -1.96
N PRO A 74 -8.31 -24.63 -2.72
CA PRO A 74 -7.09 -25.15 -3.33
C PRO A 74 -6.33 -24.12 -4.17
N GLU A 75 -7.05 -23.23 -4.86
CA GLU A 75 -6.49 -22.20 -5.73
C GLU A 75 -5.79 -21.05 -4.97
N PHE A 76 -6.06 -20.89 -3.67
CA PHE A 76 -5.52 -19.78 -2.87
C PHE A 76 -4.67 -20.22 -1.66
N THR A 77 -4.71 -21.50 -1.31
CA THR A 77 -4.03 -22.03 -0.11
C THR A 77 -2.53 -21.73 -0.11
N ASP A 78 -1.84 -22.01 -1.22
CA ASP A 78 -0.40 -21.80 -1.31
C ASP A 78 -0.04 -20.31 -1.21
N TRP A 79 -0.78 -19.47 -1.91
CA TRP A 79 -0.61 -18.02 -1.83
C TRP A 79 -0.87 -17.47 -0.42
N ALA A 80 -1.92 -17.95 0.26
CA ALA A 80 -2.26 -17.51 1.61
C ALA A 80 -1.18 -17.94 2.62
N ALA A 81 -0.66 -19.17 2.52
CA ALA A 81 0.42 -19.66 3.35
C ALA A 81 1.72 -18.86 3.15
N GLU A 82 2.09 -18.58 1.91
CA GLU A 82 3.27 -17.77 1.60
C GLU A 82 3.11 -16.33 2.08
N THR A 83 1.94 -15.73 1.88
CA THR A 83 1.59 -14.38 2.37
C THR A 83 1.69 -14.31 3.89
N LEU A 84 1.14 -15.30 4.59
CA LEU A 84 1.20 -15.39 6.05
C LEU A 84 2.65 -15.46 6.54
N LYS A 85 3.49 -16.31 5.92
CA LYS A 85 4.92 -16.42 6.22
C LYS A 85 5.66 -15.09 6.04
N VAL A 86 5.33 -14.33 4.98
CA VAL A 86 5.90 -12.99 4.78
C VAL A 86 5.47 -12.06 5.90
N LEU A 87 4.17 -12.00 6.25
CA LEU A 87 3.67 -11.15 7.34
C LEU A 87 4.35 -11.49 8.67
N ASP A 88 4.50 -12.78 8.99
CA ASP A 88 5.12 -13.24 10.24
C ASP A 88 6.60 -12.88 10.36
N SER A 89 7.27 -12.57 9.26
CA SER A 89 8.66 -12.09 9.24
C SER A 89 8.81 -10.58 9.44
N ARG A 90 7.71 -9.81 9.39
CA ARG A 90 7.73 -8.35 9.45
C ARG A 90 7.55 -7.83 10.87
N SER A 91 7.97 -6.57 11.10
CA SER A 91 7.72 -5.89 12.36
C SER A 91 6.21 -5.82 12.62
N PRO A 92 5.74 -6.34 13.78
CA PRO A 92 4.33 -6.25 14.16
C PRO A 92 3.81 -4.82 14.21
N LEU A 93 4.62 -3.91 14.74
CA LEU A 93 4.29 -2.49 14.80
C LEU A 93 4.20 -1.88 13.39
N ALA A 94 5.13 -2.21 12.51
CA ALA A 94 5.13 -1.70 11.15
C ALA A 94 3.87 -2.13 10.38
N MET A 95 3.45 -3.37 10.51
CA MET A 95 2.22 -3.84 9.88
C MET A 95 0.99 -3.05 10.33
N CYS A 96 0.85 -2.80 11.64
CA CYS A 96 -0.27 -2.07 12.20
C CYS A 96 -0.26 -0.58 11.77
N VAL A 97 0.90 0.07 11.80
CA VAL A 97 1.05 1.47 11.36
C VAL A 97 0.79 1.59 9.85
N THR A 98 1.27 0.64 9.04
CA THR A 98 1.02 0.63 7.58
C THR A 98 -0.47 0.48 7.29
N LEU A 99 -1.17 -0.44 7.95
CA LEU A 99 -2.61 -0.59 7.78
C LEU A 99 -3.38 0.69 8.11
N GLU A 100 -3.01 1.35 9.21
CA GLU A 100 -3.62 2.62 9.61
C GLU A 100 -3.27 3.76 8.64
N MET A 101 -2.03 3.82 8.14
CA MET A 101 -1.60 4.76 7.10
C MET A 101 -2.45 4.64 5.83
N LEU A 102 -2.65 3.42 5.35
CA LEU A 102 -3.48 3.15 4.16
C LEU A 102 -4.94 3.59 4.35
N ARG A 103 -5.49 3.40 5.54
CA ARG A 103 -6.85 3.84 5.87
C ARG A 103 -6.99 5.35 5.87
N ARG A 104 -6.06 6.05 6.48
CA ARG A 104 -6.04 7.52 6.49
C ARG A 104 -5.81 8.07 5.09
N GLY A 105 -4.86 7.50 4.36
CA GLY A 105 -4.51 7.91 3.01
C GLY A 105 -5.66 7.81 2.01
N ARG A 106 -6.59 6.87 2.22
CA ARG A 106 -7.76 6.68 1.33
C ARG A 106 -8.56 7.96 1.08
N ASN A 107 -8.62 8.84 2.08
CA ASN A 107 -9.43 10.05 2.05
C ASN A 107 -8.58 11.34 1.95
N LEU A 108 -7.27 11.21 1.82
CA LEU A 108 -6.36 12.34 1.69
C LEU A 108 -6.08 12.68 0.23
N PRO A 109 -5.88 13.95 -0.11
CA PRO A 109 -5.27 14.35 -1.38
C PRO A 109 -3.85 13.77 -1.49
N LEU A 110 -3.37 13.56 -2.72
CA LEU A 110 -2.04 12.96 -2.97
C LEU A 110 -0.90 13.71 -2.24
N ALA A 111 -0.93 15.04 -2.25
CA ALA A 111 0.07 15.85 -1.55
C ALA A 111 0.10 15.59 -0.03
N ASP A 112 -1.08 15.40 0.58
CA ASP A 112 -1.18 15.07 2.01
C ASP A 112 -0.79 13.61 2.29
N CYS A 113 -0.97 12.68 1.34
CA CYS A 113 -0.43 11.32 1.44
C CYS A 113 1.11 11.37 1.53
N PHE A 114 1.79 12.11 0.65
CA PHE A 114 3.25 12.29 0.73
C PHE A 114 3.70 12.98 2.02
N ALA A 115 2.95 13.98 2.48
CA ALA A 115 3.24 14.64 3.75
C ALA A 115 3.10 13.68 4.95
N LEU A 116 2.09 12.79 4.92
CA LEU A 116 1.90 11.75 5.92
C LEU A 116 3.05 10.73 5.89
N GLU A 117 3.43 10.25 4.72
CA GLU A 117 4.56 9.32 4.59
C GLU A 117 5.86 9.93 5.12
N LEU A 118 6.18 11.17 4.75
CA LEU A 118 7.35 11.88 5.27
C LEU A 118 7.28 12.09 6.79
N HIS A 119 6.09 12.34 7.34
CA HIS A 119 5.89 12.41 8.79
C HIS A 119 6.21 11.05 9.45
N LEU A 120 5.66 9.96 8.89
CA LEU A 120 5.89 8.60 9.39
C LEU A 120 7.35 8.19 9.28
N ASP A 121 8.05 8.53 8.20
CA ASP A 121 9.49 8.26 8.05
C ASP A 121 10.29 8.84 9.23
N ARG A 122 10.01 10.09 9.61
CA ARG A 122 10.65 10.70 10.78
C ARG A 122 10.34 9.97 12.08
N GLN A 123 9.10 9.46 12.23
CA GLN A 123 8.73 8.68 13.40
C GLN A 123 9.45 7.32 13.42
N TRP A 124 9.62 6.68 12.24
CA TRP A 124 10.35 5.40 12.12
C TRP A 124 11.80 5.53 12.57
N PHE A 125 12.49 6.60 12.19
CA PHE A 125 13.86 6.87 12.66
C PHE A 125 13.93 7.23 14.14
N ALA A 126 12.92 7.92 14.67
CA ALA A 126 12.92 8.38 16.05
C ALA A 126 12.56 7.28 17.08
N LYS A 127 11.62 6.40 16.74
CA LYS A 127 11.02 5.45 17.71
C LYS A 127 10.56 4.12 17.13
N GLY A 128 10.79 3.87 15.84
CA GLY A 128 10.36 2.63 15.16
C GLY A 128 11.48 1.61 14.99
N ASP A 129 11.16 0.52 14.31
CA ASP A 129 12.01 -0.65 14.13
C ASP A 129 12.92 -0.56 12.89
N ILE A 130 12.96 0.60 12.18
CA ILE A 130 13.70 0.69 10.91
C ILE A 130 15.20 0.39 11.10
N MET A 131 15.80 0.88 12.19
CA MET A 131 17.23 0.65 12.46
C MET A 131 17.53 -0.81 12.75
N GLU A 132 16.64 -1.52 13.43
CA GLU A 132 16.78 -2.95 13.66
C GLU A 132 16.64 -3.75 12.36
N GLY A 133 15.69 -3.38 11.51
CA GLY A 133 15.56 -3.97 10.19
C GLY A 133 16.80 -3.78 9.33
N VAL A 134 17.38 -2.59 9.34
CA VAL A 134 18.65 -2.28 8.64
C VAL A 134 19.81 -3.10 9.24
N ARG A 135 19.92 -3.19 10.57
CA ARG A 135 20.94 -4.01 11.22
C ARG A 135 20.86 -5.46 10.75
N ALA A 136 19.67 -6.06 10.90
CA ALA A 136 19.50 -7.49 10.62
C ALA A 136 19.67 -7.84 9.13
N LEU A 137 19.29 -6.94 8.22
CA LEU A 137 19.30 -7.23 6.78
C LEU A 137 20.57 -6.78 6.08
N ILE A 138 21.16 -5.64 6.47
CA ILE A 138 22.21 -4.96 5.72
C ILE A 138 23.54 -5.01 6.45
N ILE A 139 23.56 -4.75 7.77
CA ILE A 139 24.79 -4.63 8.55
C ILE A 139 25.26 -6.02 8.98
N ASP A 140 24.53 -6.68 9.86
CA ASP A 140 24.89 -7.98 10.41
C ASP A 140 24.54 -9.14 9.48
N LYS A 141 23.53 -8.94 8.62
CA LYS A 141 23.02 -9.91 7.63
C LYS A 141 22.59 -11.24 8.25
N ASP A 142 22.25 -11.21 9.55
CA ASP A 142 21.78 -12.38 10.30
C ASP A 142 20.33 -12.76 9.95
N LYS A 143 19.58 -11.83 9.30
CA LYS A 143 18.18 -11.97 8.93
C LYS A 143 17.27 -12.32 10.11
N SER A 144 17.68 -11.96 11.31
CA SER A 144 16.99 -12.23 12.57
C SER A 144 16.70 -10.93 13.33
N PRO A 145 15.77 -10.11 12.83
CA PRO A 145 15.43 -8.84 13.47
C PRO A 145 14.74 -9.08 14.82
N ARG A 146 15.10 -8.26 15.80
CA ARG A 146 14.50 -8.22 17.13
C ARG A 146 13.49 -7.10 17.20
N TRP A 147 12.30 -7.37 16.67
CA TRP A 147 11.23 -6.37 16.61
C TRP A 147 10.77 -5.90 18.00
N ASN A 148 10.35 -4.65 18.10
CA ASN A 148 9.80 -4.07 19.33
C ASN A 148 8.46 -3.36 19.06
N PRO A 149 7.32 -3.94 19.49
CA PRO A 149 7.18 -5.19 20.26
C PRO A 149 7.47 -6.44 19.42
N PRO A 150 7.85 -7.56 20.05
CA PRO A 150 8.20 -8.78 19.34
C PRO A 150 6.97 -9.51 18.76
N THR A 151 5.79 -9.27 19.30
CA THR A 151 4.55 -9.93 18.87
C THR A 151 3.44 -8.94 18.55
N LEU A 152 2.53 -9.36 17.68
CA LEU A 152 1.37 -8.55 17.31
C LEU A 152 0.42 -8.28 18.49
N ALA A 153 0.33 -9.21 19.44
CA ALA A 153 -0.51 -9.06 20.64
C ALA A 153 -0.03 -7.93 21.58
N GLU A 154 1.24 -7.55 21.49
CA GLU A 154 1.84 -6.49 22.29
C GLU A 154 1.77 -5.11 21.61
N VAL A 155 1.27 -5.03 20.39
CA VAL A 155 1.04 -3.76 19.70
C VAL A 155 -0.25 -3.14 20.20
N THR A 156 -0.15 -2.08 21.00
CA THR A 156 -1.33 -1.37 21.50
C THR A 156 -1.81 -0.31 20.51
N PRO A 157 -3.12 0.04 20.50
CA PRO A 157 -3.66 1.11 19.67
C PRO A 157 -2.96 2.46 19.91
N GLU A 158 -2.62 2.76 21.16
CA GLU A 158 -1.94 4.01 21.56
C GLU A 158 -0.54 4.08 20.92
N ARG A 159 0.17 2.94 20.86
CA ARG A 159 1.49 2.85 20.24
C ARG A 159 1.42 3.09 18.73
N VAL A 160 0.40 2.57 18.05
CA VAL A 160 0.13 2.87 16.65
C VAL A 160 -0.22 4.34 16.47
N GLN A 161 -1.15 4.86 17.28
CA GLN A 161 -1.59 6.26 17.19
C GLN A 161 -0.43 7.24 17.38
N ALA A 162 0.49 6.95 18.26
CA ALA A 162 1.66 7.80 18.53
C ALA A 162 2.50 8.09 17.27
N PHE A 163 2.47 7.23 16.24
CA PHE A 163 3.14 7.49 14.97
C PHE A 163 2.48 8.60 14.15
N PHE A 164 1.21 8.85 14.38
CA PHE A 164 0.41 9.85 13.66
C PHE A 164 0.26 11.16 14.44
N ASP A 165 0.70 11.20 15.70
CA ASP A 165 0.60 12.37 16.53
C ASP A 165 1.44 13.52 15.95
N GLY A 166 0.83 14.71 15.91
CA GLY A 166 1.46 15.90 15.32
C GLY A 166 1.35 16.01 13.81
N PHE A 167 0.88 14.97 13.09
CA PHE A 167 0.57 15.11 11.67
C PHE A 167 -0.64 16.05 11.47
N LYS A 168 -0.47 17.01 10.55
CA LYS A 168 -1.55 17.91 10.11
C LYS A 168 -1.59 17.91 8.59
N ALA A 169 -2.72 17.51 8.01
CA ALA A 169 -2.95 17.67 6.58
C ALA A 169 -2.90 19.15 6.19
N THR A 170 -2.23 19.45 5.08
CA THR A 170 -2.02 20.82 4.59
C THR A 170 -3.27 21.37 3.92
N THR A 171 -4.09 20.50 3.34
CA THR A 171 -5.32 20.85 2.65
C THR A 171 -6.55 20.50 3.47
N GLY A 172 -6.82 21.28 4.51
CA GLY A 172 -8.01 21.15 5.36
C GLY A 172 -9.34 21.51 4.66
N LYS A 173 -9.57 21.05 3.42
CA LYS A 173 -10.87 21.09 2.76
C LYS A 173 -11.22 19.73 2.17
N THR A 174 -11.87 18.93 2.98
CA THR A 174 -12.72 17.82 2.51
C THR A 174 -13.52 18.30 1.31
N ARG A 175 -13.32 17.71 0.13
CA ARG A 175 -14.33 17.82 -0.93
C ARG A 175 -15.60 17.17 -0.41
N ARG A 176 -16.50 17.99 0.13
CA ARG A 176 -17.90 17.56 0.30
C ARG A 176 -18.37 17.14 -1.09
N SER A 177 -18.79 15.89 -1.20
CA SER A 177 -19.51 15.36 -2.34
C SER A 177 -20.60 16.35 -2.74
N ALA A 178 -20.46 16.98 -3.89
CA ALA A 178 -21.57 17.60 -4.57
C ALA A 178 -22.42 16.46 -5.16
N THR A 179 -23.36 15.98 -4.36
CA THR A 179 -24.55 15.28 -4.85
C THR A 179 -25.60 16.37 -5.08
N ALA A 180 -25.89 16.63 -6.31
CA ALA A 180 -27.16 17.17 -6.81
C ALA A 180 -27.32 16.70 -8.26
#